data_fa5fb066699cc224ef049b7f2d12c484
#
_entry.id   fa5fb066699cc224ef049b7f2d12c484
#
_cell.length_a   1.000
_cell.length_b   1.000
_cell.length_c   1.000
_cell.angle_alpha   90.00
_cell.angle_beta   90.00
_cell.angle_gamma   90.00
#
_symmetry.space_group_name_H-M   'P 1'
#
loop_
_entity.id
_entity.type
_entity.pdbx_description
1 polymer ?
#
loop_
_entity_poly.entity_id
_entity_poly.type
_entity_poly.pdbx_seq_one_letter_code
_entity_poly.pdbx_strand_id
1 'polypeptide(L)'
;MARRQNDDSFLNDELEAAFNFGDDLMETSKDEAFTESEQIEMTEEENELPGQLAIDVYETEDKLFVKARTAGVNKNDLDVSLSDGTLTISGSLNPGDQEGIIAHHAQECYWGEFSRTLTLPVPIKEDEVEAMLKDGILTISFTKLKTQATRIKVL
;
A
#
# COMPACT_ATOMS: atom_id res chain seq x y z
N MET A 1 -47.43 -42.46 12.32
CA MET A 1 -47.19 -41.13 12.93
C MET A 1 -46.20 -41.26 14.05
N ALA A 2 -44.92 -41.01 13.84
CA ALA A 2 -43.89 -41.08 14.83
C ALA A 2 -43.24 -39.66 14.98
N ARG A 3 -43.44 -39.06 16.14
CA ARG A 3 -42.83 -37.81 16.57
C ARG A 3 -41.36 -38.09 16.91
N ARG A 4 -40.44 -37.40 16.23
CA ARG A 4 -39.05 -37.31 16.65
C ARG A 4 -38.94 -36.21 17.72
N GLN A 5 -38.53 -36.60 18.92
CA GLN A 5 -38.05 -35.72 19.97
C GLN A 5 -36.62 -35.33 19.62
N ASN A 6 -36.36 -34.00 19.55
CA ASN A 6 -35.04 -33.45 19.51
C ASN A 6 -34.47 -33.48 20.95
N ASP A 7 -33.32 -34.11 21.06
CA ASP A 7 -32.53 -34.15 22.27
C ASP A 7 -31.53 -33.01 22.26
N ASP A 8 -31.93 -31.86 22.83
CA ASP A 8 -31.07 -30.66 22.95
C ASP A 8 -30.36 -30.58 24.31
N SER A 9 -29.99 -31.71 24.91
CA SER A 9 -29.44 -31.72 26.27
C SER A 9 -27.91 -31.89 26.36
N PHE A 10 -27.16 -31.85 25.24
CA PHE A 10 -25.71 -32.07 25.29
C PHE A 10 -24.83 -30.81 25.16
N LEU A 11 -25.40 -29.63 25.08
CA LEU A 11 -24.60 -28.39 24.92
C LEU A 11 -24.47 -27.50 26.15
N ASN A 12 -25.03 -27.92 27.30
CA ASN A 12 -25.01 -27.08 28.49
C ASN A 12 -24.03 -27.52 29.58
N ASP A 13 -23.34 -28.66 29.42
CA ASP A 13 -22.49 -29.20 30.46
C ASP A 13 -21.00 -28.92 30.33
N GLU A 14 -20.56 -28.31 29.20
CA GLU A 14 -19.14 -27.92 29.00
C GLU A 14 -18.82 -26.46 29.30
N LEU A 15 -19.82 -25.63 29.55
CA LEU A 15 -19.62 -24.17 29.81
C LEU A 15 -19.52 -23.84 31.29
N GLU A 16 -19.87 -24.71 32.18
CA GLU A 16 -19.80 -24.48 33.63
C GLU A 16 -18.43 -24.83 34.25
N ALA A 17 -17.59 -25.60 33.56
CA ALA A 17 -16.28 -26.00 34.08
C ALA A 17 -15.18 -24.96 33.90
N ALA A 18 -15.41 -23.88 33.14
CA ALA A 18 -14.39 -22.86 32.83
C ALA A 18 -14.39 -21.65 33.76
N PHE A 19 -15.35 -21.52 34.69
CA PHE A 19 -15.51 -20.32 35.54
C PHE A 19 -15.12 -20.46 37.00
N ASN A 20 -14.52 -21.59 37.39
CA ASN A 20 -14.22 -21.87 38.81
C ASN A 20 -12.73 -22.00 39.09
N PHE A 21 -11.90 -21.11 38.52
CA PHE A 21 -10.50 -21.04 38.90
C PHE A 21 -10.13 -19.57 39.17
N GLY A 22 -10.21 -19.14 40.40
CA GLY A 22 -9.72 -17.85 40.77
C GLY A 22 -10.30 -17.24 42.03
N ASP A 23 -10.25 -17.95 43.14
CA ASP A 23 -10.41 -17.34 44.44
C ASP A 23 -9.46 -18.02 45.42
N ASP A 24 -8.22 -17.68 45.38
CA ASP A 24 -7.29 -17.77 46.49
C ASP A 24 -5.95 -17.17 46.09
N LEU A 25 -5.72 -15.94 46.49
CA LEU A 25 -4.41 -15.34 46.81
C LEU A 25 -4.60 -13.83 47.05
N MET A 26 -5.17 -13.55 48.20
CA MET A 26 -5.03 -12.25 48.82
C MET A 26 -4.24 -12.43 50.12
N GLU A 27 -3.02 -11.96 50.15
CA GLU A 27 -2.47 -11.19 51.28
C GLU A 27 -0.99 -10.86 51.07
N THR A 28 -0.78 -9.55 51.31
CA THR A 28 0.43 -8.86 51.80
C THR A 28 1.46 -8.44 50.75
N SER A 29 1.61 -7.17 50.51
CA SER A 29 2.26 -6.20 51.37
C SER A 29 2.22 -4.80 50.77
N LYS A 30 2.13 -3.84 51.63
CA LYS A 30 2.17 -2.36 51.54
C LYS A 30 3.45 -1.86 50.85
N ASP A 31 3.21 -0.65 50.30
CA ASP A 31 4.14 0.45 50.14
C ASP A 31 5.15 0.30 49.00
N GLU A 32 4.87 0.96 47.87
CA GLU A 32 5.68 2.06 47.42
C GLU A 32 4.95 2.86 46.35
N ALA A 33 4.87 4.15 46.62
CA ALA A 33 4.35 5.16 45.72
C ALA A 33 5.16 5.15 44.41
N PHE A 34 4.51 4.87 43.29
CA PHE A 34 5.06 5.22 42.00
C PHE A 34 4.24 6.39 41.45
N THR A 35 4.75 7.56 41.75
CA THR A 35 4.43 8.82 41.10
C THR A 35 5.04 8.80 39.71
N GLU A 36 4.33 9.49 38.84
CA GLU A 36 4.79 9.99 37.56
C GLU A 36 4.47 9.10 36.37
N SER A 37 3.22 9.26 35.94
CA SER A 37 2.86 9.04 34.57
C SER A 37 3.69 9.98 33.68
N GLU A 38 4.82 9.52 33.17
CA GLU A 38 5.36 10.07 31.95
C GLU A 38 4.33 9.78 30.85
N GLN A 39 3.48 10.77 30.59
CA GLN A 39 2.81 10.88 29.30
C GLN A 39 3.94 11.03 28.27
N ILE A 40 4.29 9.92 27.67
CA ILE A 40 4.97 9.94 26.39
C ILE A 40 3.92 10.57 25.46
N GLU A 41 4.02 11.88 25.26
CA GLU A 41 3.48 12.50 24.07
C GLU A 41 4.21 11.82 22.90
N MET A 42 3.59 10.77 22.40
CA MET A 42 3.87 10.29 21.07
C MET A 42 3.43 11.42 20.15
N THR A 43 4.36 12.30 19.84
CA THR A 43 4.23 13.13 18.65
C THR A 43 4.09 12.16 17.50
N GLU A 44 2.85 11.93 17.11
CA GLU A 44 2.49 11.33 15.84
C GLU A 44 2.96 12.26 14.71
N GLU A 45 4.27 12.38 14.52
CA GLU A 45 4.79 12.58 13.20
C GLU A 45 4.63 11.22 12.50
N GLU A 46 3.40 10.90 12.12
CA GLU A 46 3.15 9.92 11.10
C GLU A 46 3.89 10.41 9.86
N ASN A 47 5.13 9.96 9.71
CA ASN A 47 5.79 9.89 8.43
C ASN A 47 4.95 8.90 7.61
N GLU A 48 3.81 9.36 7.14
CA GLU A 48 2.99 8.61 6.20
C GLU A 48 3.84 8.39 4.95
N LEU A 49 4.38 7.19 4.85
CA LEU A 49 5.07 6.79 3.63
C LEU A 49 4.09 6.97 2.47
N PRO A 50 4.52 7.60 1.37
CA PRO A 50 3.64 7.80 0.24
C PRO A 50 3.07 6.47 -0.24
N GLY A 51 1.81 6.48 -0.64
CA GLY A 51 1.14 5.31 -1.18
C GLY A 51 1.94 4.71 -2.35
N GLN A 52 1.97 3.40 -2.43
CA GLN A 52 2.69 2.73 -3.51
C GLN A 52 1.85 2.67 -4.78
N LEU A 53 2.29 3.32 -5.85
CA LEU A 53 1.66 3.23 -7.16
C LEU A 53 1.90 1.86 -7.81
N ALA A 54 0.84 1.16 -8.17
CA ALA A 54 0.93 -0.08 -8.95
C ALA A 54 1.23 0.23 -10.42
N ILE A 55 2.19 -0.48 -10.98
CA ILE A 55 2.63 -0.33 -12.37
C ILE A 55 2.70 -1.66 -13.08
N ASP A 56 2.43 -1.65 -14.38
CA ASP A 56 2.69 -2.76 -15.30
C ASP A 56 3.87 -2.38 -16.20
N VAL A 57 4.82 -3.29 -16.34
CA VAL A 57 6.00 -3.11 -17.21
C VAL A 57 6.02 -4.23 -18.24
N TYR A 58 6.10 -3.88 -19.51
CA TYR A 58 6.17 -4.83 -20.62
C TYR A 58 6.97 -4.27 -21.76
N GLU A 59 7.47 -5.13 -22.63
CA GLU A 59 8.26 -4.72 -23.76
C GLU A 59 7.76 -5.31 -25.09
N THR A 60 8.07 -4.59 -26.16
CA THR A 60 7.99 -5.07 -27.53
C THR A 60 9.40 -5.25 -28.06
N GLU A 61 9.55 -5.59 -29.34
CA GLU A 61 10.87 -5.74 -29.97
C GLU A 61 11.72 -4.45 -29.84
N ASP A 62 11.11 -3.29 -30.04
CA ASP A 62 11.83 -2.01 -30.09
C ASP A 62 11.59 -1.09 -28.89
N LYS A 63 10.53 -1.30 -28.11
CA LYS A 63 10.12 -0.40 -27.02
C LYS A 63 9.86 -1.12 -25.69
N LEU A 64 10.17 -0.43 -24.59
CA LEU A 64 9.73 -0.75 -23.25
C LEU A 64 8.57 0.17 -22.87
N PHE A 65 7.56 -0.35 -22.20
CA PHE A 65 6.39 0.38 -21.73
C PHE A 65 6.22 0.24 -20.23
N VAL A 66 5.89 1.35 -19.59
CA VAL A 66 5.43 1.38 -18.20
C VAL A 66 4.03 1.97 -18.20
N LYS A 67 3.07 1.25 -17.60
CA LYS A 67 1.69 1.73 -17.43
C LYS A 67 1.34 1.81 -15.95
N ALA A 68 0.66 2.88 -15.57
CA ALA A 68 0.14 3.08 -14.23
C ALA A 68 -1.29 3.60 -14.28
N ARG A 69 -2.12 3.15 -13.34
CA ARG A 69 -3.46 3.72 -13.15
C ARG A 69 -3.37 4.88 -12.17
N THR A 70 -3.54 6.09 -12.70
CA THR A 70 -3.48 7.35 -11.96
C THR A 70 -4.81 8.10 -12.05
N ALA A 71 -5.93 7.34 -12.01
CA ALA A 71 -7.26 7.92 -12.06
C ALA A 71 -7.46 8.91 -10.91
N GLY A 72 -7.99 10.09 -11.23
CA GLY A 72 -8.19 11.17 -10.26
C GLY A 72 -6.99 12.11 -10.10
N VAL A 73 -5.83 11.80 -10.69
CA VAL A 73 -4.65 12.69 -10.67
C VAL A 73 -4.74 13.69 -11.80
N ASN A 74 -4.51 14.97 -11.49
CA ASN A 74 -4.35 15.99 -12.52
C ASN A 74 -2.94 15.88 -13.13
N LYS A 75 -2.83 16.23 -14.41
CA LYS A 75 -1.55 16.23 -15.11
C LYS A 75 -0.49 17.10 -14.41
N ASN A 76 -0.91 18.18 -13.76
CA ASN A 76 0.00 19.12 -13.07
C ASN A 76 0.46 18.59 -11.69
N ASP A 77 -0.24 17.60 -11.14
CA ASP A 77 0.05 16.98 -9.85
C ASP A 77 0.80 15.65 -10.02
N LEU A 78 1.26 15.36 -11.24
CA LEU A 78 2.01 14.18 -11.62
C LEU A 78 3.42 14.57 -12.04
N ASP A 79 4.43 14.01 -11.36
CA ASP A 79 5.83 14.14 -11.71
C ASP A 79 6.41 12.80 -12.18
N VAL A 80 7.15 12.85 -13.28
CA VAL A 80 7.80 11.67 -13.87
C VAL A 80 9.24 12.04 -14.19
N SER A 81 10.17 11.37 -13.52
CA SER A 81 11.61 11.61 -13.72
C SER A 81 12.34 10.31 -14.07
N LEU A 82 13.37 10.44 -14.87
CA LEU A 82 14.27 9.36 -15.27
C LEU A 82 15.70 9.78 -15.01
N SER A 83 16.45 8.97 -14.28
CA SER A 83 17.87 9.20 -14.01
C SER A 83 18.60 7.87 -13.91
N ASP A 84 19.69 7.72 -14.62
CA ASP A 84 20.55 6.52 -14.59
C ASP A 84 19.78 5.20 -14.75
N GLY A 85 18.81 5.18 -15.68
CA GLY A 85 17.96 4.01 -15.91
C GLY A 85 16.96 3.71 -14.78
N THR A 86 16.77 4.66 -13.86
CA THR A 86 15.79 4.57 -12.78
C THR A 86 14.66 5.55 -13.04
N LEU A 87 13.45 5.02 -13.21
CA LEU A 87 12.21 5.77 -13.37
C LEU A 87 11.59 6.04 -12.01
N THR A 88 11.24 7.28 -11.72
CA THR A 88 10.43 7.67 -10.56
C THR A 88 9.15 8.35 -11.03
N ILE A 89 8.03 7.87 -10.52
CA ILE A 89 6.70 8.43 -10.75
C ILE A 89 6.15 8.83 -9.39
N SER A 90 5.77 10.09 -9.23
CA SER A 90 5.15 10.60 -8.00
C SER A 90 3.98 11.51 -8.32
N GLY A 91 3.10 11.67 -7.37
CA GLY A 91 1.94 12.54 -7.51
C GLY A 91 1.09 12.56 -6.26
N SER A 92 -0.01 13.29 -6.31
CA SER A 92 -0.95 13.41 -5.21
C SER A 92 -2.39 13.20 -5.70
N LEU A 93 -3.14 12.42 -4.91
CA LEU A 93 -4.58 12.22 -5.05
C LEU A 93 -5.30 13.13 -4.07
N ASN A 94 -6.10 14.04 -4.59
CA ASN A 94 -6.85 14.99 -3.77
C ASN A 94 -8.33 14.60 -3.76
N PRO A 95 -8.98 14.49 -2.59
CA PRO A 95 -10.40 14.15 -2.48
C PRO A 95 -11.33 15.24 -3.02
N GLY A 96 -10.81 16.41 -3.35
CA GLY A 96 -11.59 17.55 -3.79
C GLY A 96 -12.21 18.31 -2.62
N ASP A 97 -13.32 18.99 -2.89
CA ASP A 97 -14.03 19.78 -1.89
C ASP A 97 -14.72 18.89 -0.87
N GLN A 98 -14.42 19.12 0.42
CA GLN A 98 -15.00 18.43 1.56
C GLN A 98 -15.83 19.38 2.46
N GLU A 99 -16.11 20.58 1.98
CA GLU A 99 -16.88 21.56 2.74
C GLU A 99 -18.34 21.06 2.94
N GLY A 100 -18.84 21.19 4.16
CA GLY A 100 -20.22 20.81 4.50
C GLY A 100 -20.45 19.31 4.76
N ILE A 101 -19.42 18.48 4.75
CA ILE A 101 -19.56 17.07 5.15
C ILE A 101 -19.89 16.98 6.65
N ILE A 102 -20.98 16.32 6.98
CA ILE A 102 -21.41 16.11 8.38
C ILE A 102 -21.03 14.74 8.92
N ALA A 103 -20.84 13.75 8.05
CA ALA A 103 -20.44 12.41 8.44
C ALA A 103 -19.91 11.63 7.22
N HIS A 104 -18.90 10.80 7.43
CA HIS A 104 -18.46 9.78 6.48
C HIS A 104 -19.04 8.44 6.87
N HIS A 105 -19.73 7.76 5.97
CA HIS A 105 -20.27 6.42 6.19
C HIS A 105 -19.30 5.32 5.76
N ALA A 106 -18.39 5.63 4.83
CA ALA A 106 -17.28 4.79 4.41
C ALA A 106 -16.15 5.66 3.85
N GLN A 107 -14.90 5.30 4.14
CA GLN A 107 -13.70 5.93 3.62
C GLN A 107 -12.69 4.83 3.26
N GLU A 108 -12.80 4.31 2.05
CA GLU A 108 -11.97 3.21 1.55
C GLU A 108 -10.98 3.66 0.46
N CYS A 109 -11.19 4.88 -0.07
CA CYS A 109 -10.29 5.44 -1.07
C CYS A 109 -9.03 5.99 -0.41
N TYR A 110 -7.90 5.73 -1.03
CA TYR A 110 -6.65 6.37 -0.66
C TYR A 110 -6.62 7.81 -1.23
N TRP A 111 -6.28 8.76 -0.38
CA TRP A 111 -5.99 10.14 -0.74
C TRP A 111 -4.63 10.53 -0.18
N GLY A 112 -3.88 11.34 -0.91
CA GLY A 112 -2.57 11.78 -0.50
C GLY A 112 -1.50 11.52 -1.54
N GLU A 113 -0.25 11.60 -1.10
CA GLU A 113 0.90 11.42 -1.96
C GLU A 113 1.13 9.95 -2.29
N PHE A 114 1.54 9.69 -3.51
CA PHE A 114 2.00 8.37 -3.94
C PHE A 114 3.33 8.48 -4.68
N SER A 115 4.10 7.43 -4.62
CA SER A 115 5.37 7.33 -5.34
C SER A 115 5.66 5.92 -5.81
N ARG A 116 6.38 5.80 -6.90
CA ARG A 116 6.92 4.55 -7.41
C ARG A 116 8.27 4.76 -8.05
N THR A 117 9.26 4.01 -7.59
CA THR A 117 10.58 3.97 -8.20
C THR A 117 10.81 2.60 -8.80
N LEU A 118 11.34 2.55 -10.01
CA LEU A 118 11.62 1.33 -10.77
C LEU A 118 12.93 1.48 -11.51
N THR A 119 13.85 0.54 -11.32
CA THR A 119 14.99 0.37 -12.23
C THR A 119 14.52 -0.34 -13.49
N LEU A 120 14.78 0.28 -14.65
CA LEU A 120 14.34 -0.28 -15.94
C LEU A 120 15.08 -1.58 -16.23
N PRO A 121 14.36 -2.64 -16.68
CA PRO A 121 14.94 -3.97 -16.85
C PRO A 121 15.85 -4.10 -18.09
N VAL A 122 15.78 -3.13 -19.00
CA VAL A 122 16.55 -3.11 -20.25
C VAL A 122 17.16 -1.74 -20.48
N PRO A 123 18.31 -1.64 -21.17
CA PRO A 123 18.89 -0.36 -21.53
C PRO A 123 18.01 0.36 -22.55
N ILE A 124 17.80 1.65 -22.32
CA ILE A 124 16.94 2.50 -23.13
C ILE A 124 17.71 3.74 -23.62
N LYS A 125 17.15 4.42 -24.61
CA LYS A 125 17.60 5.73 -25.03
C LYS A 125 16.87 6.79 -24.20
N GLU A 126 17.60 7.52 -23.37
CA GLU A 126 17.03 8.51 -22.44
C GLU A 126 16.50 9.76 -23.17
N ASP A 127 16.95 10.01 -24.39
CA ASP A 127 16.50 11.10 -25.26
C ASP A 127 15.23 10.76 -26.07
N GLU A 128 14.81 9.51 -26.09
CA GLU A 128 13.63 9.01 -26.80
C GLU A 128 12.59 8.45 -25.84
N VAL A 129 12.06 9.29 -24.96
CA VAL A 129 11.04 8.94 -23.96
C VAL A 129 9.76 9.74 -24.21
N GLU A 130 8.63 9.07 -24.24
CA GLU A 130 7.32 9.68 -24.36
C GLU A 130 6.45 9.29 -23.18
N ALA A 131 5.78 10.26 -22.56
CA ALA A 131 4.81 10.04 -21.49
C ALA A 131 3.44 10.62 -21.88
N MET A 132 2.39 9.83 -21.72
CA MET A 132 1.02 10.22 -22.03
C MET A 132 0.09 9.86 -20.88
N LEU A 133 -0.68 10.83 -20.40
CA LEU A 133 -1.79 10.61 -19.47
C LEU A 133 -3.10 10.72 -20.26
N LYS A 134 -3.84 9.61 -20.34
CA LYS A 134 -5.15 9.53 -21.01
C LYS A 134 -6.08 8.64 -20.21
N ASP A 135 -7.30 9.13 -19.99
CA ASP A 135 -8.37 8.41 -19.30
C ASP A 135 -7.94 7.84 -17.93
N GLY A 136 -7.10 8.58 -17.18
CA GLY A 136 -6.55 8.16 -15.88
C GLY A 136 -5.47 7.07 -15.96
N ILE A 137 -4.96 6.78 -17.15
CA ILE A 137 -3.86 5.85 -17.38
C ILE A 137 -2.63 6.62 -17.84
N LEU A 138 -1.56 6.57 -17.05
CA LEU A 138 -0.25 7.03 -17.44
C LEU A 138 0.44 5.92 -18.24
N THR A 139 0.87 6.22 -19.45
CA THR A 139 1.67 5.34 -20.29
C THR A 139 3.00 6.02 -20.61
N ILE A 140 4.10 5.40 -20.28
CA ILE A 140 5.45 5.86 -20.60
C ILE A 140 6.07 4.86 -21.55
N SER A 141 6.61 5.32 -22.67
CA SER A 141 7.30 4.49 -23.67
C SER A 141 8.73 4.94 -23.82
N PHE A 142 9.63 3.97 -23.85
CA PHE A 142 11.06 4.15 -24.00
C PHE A 142 11.52 3.38 -25.23
N THR A 143 12.38 3.98 -26.06
CA THR A 143 13.05 3.26 -27.15
C THR A 143 14.21 2.45 -26.56
N LYS A 144 14.24 1.16 -26.84
CA LYS A 144 15.31 0.25 -26.37
C LYS A 144 16.63 0.54 -27.11
N LEU A 145 17.73 0.50 -26.38
CA LEU A 145 19.05 0.44 -27.02
C LEU A 145 19.20 -0.94 -27.64
N LYS A 146 19.45 -0.98 -28.96
CA LYS A 146 19.77 -2.23 -29.65
C LYS A 146 21.16 -2.68 -29.24
N THR A 147 21.25 -3.68 -28.38
CA THR A 147 22.52 -4.32 -28.05
C THR A 147 22.93 -5.21 -29.21
N GLN A 148 23.94 -4.80 -29.95
CA GLN A 148 24.53 -5.67 -30.95
C GLN A 148 25.32 -6.79 -30.25
N ALA A 149 24.93 -8.03 -30.48
CA ALA A 149 25.70 -9.17 -30.00
C ALA A 149 27.08 -9.18 -30.69
N THR A 150 28.12 -8.88 -29.94
CA THR A 150 29.49 -8.99 -30.44
C THR A 150 29.91 -10.46 -30.43
N ARG A 151 30.16 -11.04 -31.60
CA ARG A 151 30.66 -12.41 -31.72
C ARG A 151 32.15 -12.42 -31.35
N ILE A 152 32.48 -13.00 -30.20
CA ILE A 152 33.88 -13.19 -29.80
C ILE A 152 34.43 -14.40 -30.50
N LYS A 153 35.52 -14.22 -31.28
CA LYS A 153 36.24 -15.30 -31.90
C LYS A 153 37.21 -15.87 -30.88
N VAL A 154 37.05 -17.14 -30.52
CA VAL A 154 38.03 -17.87 -29.70
C VAL A 154 39.17 -18.27 -30.64
N LEU A 155 40.40 -17.92 -30.26
CA LEU A 155 41.64 -18.30 -30.95
C LEU A 155 42.12 -19.65 -30.44
#